data_7062a2ca7ce13998e80e21fc209fe55d
#
_entry.id   7062a2ca7ce13998e80e21fc209fe55d
#
_cell.length_a   1.000
_cell.length_b   1.000
_cell.length_c   1.000
_cell.angle_alpha   90.00
_cell.angle_beta   90.00
_cell.angle_gamma   90.00
#
_symmetry.space_group_name_H-M   'P 1'
#
loop_
_entity.id
_entity.type
_entity.pdbx_description
1 polymer ?
#
loop_
_entity_poly.entity_id
_entity_poly.type
_entity_poly.pdbx_seq_one_letter_code
_entity_poly.pdbx_strand_id
1 'polypeptide(L)'
;MNIELKKATADEIPLIQQLSESIWRQHYIDIISKQQIEYMLAKMYSTEKLQQEINSDLHTYFIAYLKDKPLGYIAISKESDNKIMLNKFYLLQEQRFHGLGKKIFELVFSNYPQSDIQLFVNRQNFKSVNFYFKMGFKIADVIDNHFGEGYYMNDFFIVKKTH
;
A
#
# COMPACT_ATOMS: atom_id res chain seq x y z
N MET A 1 10.94 18.39 -7.47
CA MET A 1 11.44 16.99 -7.39
C MET A 1 10.72 16.16 -8.44
N ASN A 2 11.46 15.48 -9.26
CA ASN A 2 10.90 14.61 -10.30
C ASN A 2 10.76 13.18 -9.76
N ILE A 3 9.52 12.76 -9.52
CA ILE A 3 9.20 11.39 -9.13
C ILE A 3 8.81 10.63 -10.39
N GLU A 4 9.39 9.47 -10.57
CA GLU A 4 9.07 8.55 -11.65
C GLU A 4 8.35 7.32 -11.08
N LEU A 5 7.23 6.96 -11.69
CA LEU A 5 6.51 5.72 -11.39
C LEU A 5 6.76 4.72 -12.51
N LYS A 6 7.26 3.55 -12.15
CA LYS A 6 7.46 2.45 -13.08
C LYS A 6 6.55 1.28 -12.71
N LYS A 7 5.79 0.80 -13.68
CA LYS A 7 5.01 -0.42 -13.50
C LYS A 7 5.97 -1.60 -13.29
N ALA A 8 5.78 -2.33 -12.19
CA ALA A 8 6.62 -3.46 -11.86
C ALA A 8 6.24 -4.69 -12.67
N THR A 9 7.24 -5.45 -13.05
CA THR A 9 7.14 -6.80 -13.61
C THR A 9 7.67 -7.83 -12.61
N ALA A 10 7.66 -9.11 -12.97
CA ALA A 10 8.23 -10.16 -12.12
C ALA A 10 9.72 -9.93 -11.79
N ASP A 11 10.45 -9.19 -12.62
CA ASP A 11 11.86 -8.88 -12.38
C ASP A 11 12.08 -7.99 -11.15
N GLU A 12 11.08 -7.19 -10.75
CA GLU A 12 11.17 -6.31 -9.58
C GLU A 12 10.68 -6.97 -8.28
N ILE A 13 10.26 -8.23 -8.30
CA ILE A 13 9.82 -8.95 -7.09
C ILE A 13 10.89 -8.90 -5.98
N PRO A 14 12.18 -9.18 -6.24
CA PRO A 14 13.20 -9.05 -5.20
C PRO A 14 13.29 -7.65 -4.59
N LEU A 15 13.14 -6.61 -5.38
CA LEU A 15 13.14 -5.23 -4.91
C LEU A 15 11.92 -4.93 -4.02
N ILE A 16 10.73 -5.38 -4.42
CA ILE A 16 9.50 -5.23 -3.63
C ILE A 16 9.65 -5.95 -2.29
N GLN A 17 10.20 -7.16 -2.27
CA GLN A 17 10.47 -7.92 -1.05
C GLN A 17 11.44 -7.19 -0.13
N GLN A 18 12.54 -6.68 -0.68
CA GLN A 18 13.54 -5.93 0.09
C GLN A 18 12.95 -4.66 0.71
N LEU A 19 12.21 -3.88 -0.07
CA LEU A 19 11.52 -2.68 0.41
C LEU A 19 10.50 -3.03 1.50
N SER A 20 9.72 -4.07 1.29
CA SER A 20 8.69 -4.52 2.24
C SER A 20 9.28 -4.94 3.58
N GLU A 21 10.35 -5.73 3.57
CA GLU A 21 11.03 -6.15 4.79
C GLU A 21 11.53 -4.96 5.61
N SER A 22 12.21 -4.03 4.95
CA SER A 22 12.73 -2.83 5.60
C SER A 22 11.60 -1.96 6.17
N ILE A 23 10.58 -1.68 5.35
CA ILE A 23 9.48 -0.78 5.72
C ILE A 23 8.63 -1.40 6.82
N TRP A 24 8.22 -2.66 6.67
CA TRP A 24 7.34 -3.33 7.65
C TRP A 24 7.98 -3.45 9.03
N ARG A 25 9.25 -3.84 9.10
CA ARG A 25 9.95 -4.00 10.38
C ARG A 25 10.13 -2.67 11.12
N GLN A 26 10.25 -1.56 10.40
CA GLN A 26 10.35 -0.24 11.01
C GLN A 26 8.98 0.35 11.36
N HIS A 27 8.01 0.17 10.47
CA HIS A 27 6.71 0.83 10.55
C HIS A 27 5.76 0.15 11.53
N TYR A 28 5.67 -1.18 11.50
CA TYR A 28 4.70 -1.93 12.28
C TYR A 28 5.18 -2.40 13.65
N ILE A 29 6.45 -2.15 14.00
CA ILE A 29 7.02 -2.62 15.28
C ILE A 29 6.27 -2.12 16.52
N ASP A 30 5.70 -0.93 16.45
CA ASP A 30 4.92 -0.31 17.53
C ASP A 30 3.40 -0.59 17.42
N ILE A 31 2.98 -1.34 16.41
CA ILE A 31 1.56 -1.57 16.09
C ILE A 31 1.17 -3.04 16.32
N ILE A 32 1.97 -3.96 15.82
CA ILE A 32 1.76 -5.41 15.92
C ILE A 32 3.03 -6.09 16.44
N SER A 33 2.91 -7.34 16.87
CA SER A 33 4.06 -8.11 17.38
C SER A 33 5.09 -8.38 16.28
N LYS A 34 6.33 -8.59 16.68
CA LYS A 34 7.39 -9.01 15.77
C LYS A 34 7.04 -10.31 15.05
N GLN A 35 6.45 -11.26 15.76
CA GLN A 35 6.00 -12.53 15.16
C GLN A 35 4.93 -12.29 14.09
N GLN A 36 4.00 -11.38 14.34
CA GLN A 36 2.98 -11.03 13.34
C GLN A 36 3.59 -10.35 12.12
N ILE A 37 4.59 -9.47 12.31
CA ILE A 37 5.30 -8.85 11.18
C ILE A 37 5.91 -9.93 10.29
N GLU A 38 6.65 -10.88 10.86
CA GLU A 38 7.28 -11.95 10.09
C GLU A 38 6.25 -12.86 9.41
N TYR A 39 5.14 -13.16 10.08
CA TYR A 39 4.03 -13.92 9.50
C TYR A 39 3.42 -13.20 8.30
N MET A 40 3.12 -11.90 8.43
CA MET A 40 2.52 -11.10 7.37
C MET A 40 3.45 -10.95 6.17
N LEU A 41 4.76 -10.72 6.41
CA LEU A 41 5.76 -10.65 5.34
C LEU A 41 5.84 -11.97 4.55
N ALA A 42 5.87 -13.10 5.24
CA ALA A 42 5.91 -14.42 4.60
C ALA A 42 4.64 -14.70 3.80
N LYS A 43 3.48 -14.30 4.31
CA LYS A 43 2.19 -14.53 3.67
C LYS A 43 1.95 -13.64 2.46
N MET A 44 2.20 -12.34 2.59
CA MET A 44 1.82 -11.33 1.60
C MET A 44 2.89 -11.08 0.54
N TYR A 45 4.15 -11.37 0.84
CA TYR A 45 5.30 -11.02 0.01
C TYR A 45 6.13 -12.22 -0.42
N SER A 46 5.58 -13.43 -0.37
CA SER A 46 6.24 -14.59 -0.97
C SER A 46 6.38 -14.38 -2.48
N THR A 47 7.38 -15.00 -3.08
CA THR A 47 7.61 -14.93 -4.52
C THR A 47 6.38 -15.39 -5.29
N GLU A 48 5.76 -16.49 -4.89
CA GLU A 48 4.55 -17.05 -5.50
C GLU A 48 3.38 -16.07 -5.43
N LYS A 49 3.17 -15.45 -4.26
CA LYS A 49 2.08 -14.49 -4.07
C LYS A 49 2.26 -13.25 -4.93
N LEU A 50 3.47 -12.70 -4.97
CA LEU A 50 3.77 -11.51 -5.78
C LEU A 50 3.70 -11.83 -7.29
N GLN A 51 4.19 -12.99 -7.72
CA GLN A 51 4.05 -13.41 -9.12
C GLN A 51 2.58 -13.54 -9.52
N GLN A 52 1.77 -14.17 -8.67
CA GLN A 52 0.34 -14.31 -8.92
C GLN A 52 -0.35 -12.95 -9.08
N GLU A 53 -0.06 -12.01 -8.20
CA GLU A 53 -0.67 -10.68 -8.25
C GLU A 53 -0.15 -9.86 -9.45
N ILE A 54 1.16 -9.81 -9.69
CA ILE A 54 1.76 -9.03 -10.79
C ILE A 54 1.31 -9.57 -12.15
N ASN A 55 1.12 -10.87 -12.29
CA ASN A 55 0.63 -11.50 -13.52
C ASN A 55 -0.90 -11.44 -13.68
N SER A 56 -1.62 -10.94 -12.65
CA SER A 56 -3.06 -10.77 -12.69
C SER A 56 -3.45 -9.52 -13.46
N ASP A 57 -4.47 -9.59 -14.30
CA ASP A 57 -5.05 -8.43 -14.98
C ASP A 57 -5.75 -7.46 -14.03
N LEU A 58 -6.03 -7.89 -12.79
CA LEU A 58 -6.73 -7.08 -11.79
C LEU A 58 -5.78 -6.25 -10.93
N HIS A 59 -4.51 -6.67 -10.78
CA HIS A 59 -3.53 -6.02 -9.91
C HIS A 59 -2.50 -5.24 -10.73
N THR A 60 -2.07 -4.11 -10.19
CA THR A 60 -0.96 -3.33 -10.75
C THR A 60 -0.05 -2.87 -9.62
N TYR A 61 1.24 -3.15 -9.76
CA TYR A 61 2.29 -2.68 -8.86
C TYR A 61 3.08 -1.57 -9.54
N PHE A 62 3.33 -0.48 -8.82
CA PHE A 62 4.22 0.59 -9.24
C PHE A 62 5.33 0.75 -8.22
N ILE A 63 6.55 0.94 -8.70
CA ILE A 63 7.68 1.37 -7.87
C ILE A 63 7.91 2.86 -8.11
N ALA A 64 7.99 3.61 -7.03
CA ALA A 64 8.30 5.04 -7.08
C ALA A 64 9.80 5.26 -6.95
N TYR A 65 10.35 6.07 -7.84
CA TYR A 65 11.76 6.43 -7.87
C TYR A 65 11.95 7.94 -7.74
N LEU A 66 13.05 8.31 -7.08
CA LEU A 66 13.56 9.67 -7.07
C LEU A 66 15.03 9.63 -7.47
N LYS A 67 15.39 10.23 -8.59
CA LYS A 67 16.78 10.20 -9.12
C LYS A 67 17.34 8.76 -9.15
N ASP A 68 16.60 7.85 -9.76
CA ASP A 68 16.93 6.43 -9.92
C ASP A 68 17.00 5.62 -8.62
N LYS A 69 16.68 6.22 -7.48
CA LYS A 69 16.61 5.49 -6.20
C LYS A 69 15.17 5.10 -5.90
N PRO A 70 14.90 3.83 -5.56
CA PRO A 70 13.56 3.41 -5.19
C PRO A 70 13.17 4.02 -3.84
N LEU A 71 11.99 4.63 -3.79
CA LEU A 71 11.42 5.25 -2.59
C LEU A 71 10.45 4.33 -1.86
N GLY A 72 9.80 3.45 -2.60
CA GLY A 72 8.73 2.60 -2.12
C GLY A 72 7.89 2.08 -3.28
N TYR A 73 6.73 1.55 -2.97
CA TYR A 73 5.85 0.96 -3.97
C TYR A 73 4.37 1.14 -3.63
N ILE A 74 3.54 1.03 -4.67
CA ILE A 74 2.10 1.07 -4.59
C ILE A 74 1.54 -0.16 -5.31
N ALA A 75 0.55 -0.82 -4.71
CA ALA A 75 -0.21 -1.87 -5.36
C ALA A 75 -1.70 -1.54 -5.29
N ILE A 76 -2.33 -1.58 -6.45
CA ILE A 76 -3.77 -1.37 -6.61
C ILE A 76 -4.41 -2.58 -7.27
N SER A 77 -5.70 -2.78 -7.02
CA SER A 77 -6.50 -3.76 -7.74
C SER A 77 -7.84 -3.15 -8.18
N LYS A 78 -8.30 -3.58 -9.33
CA LYS A 78 -9.59 -3.17 -9.87
C LYS A 78 -10.68 -4.07 -9.26
N GLU A 79 -11.57 -3.46 -8.47
CA GLU A 79 -12.69 -4.17 -7.85
C GLU A 79 -13.93 -4.17 -8.75
N SER A 80 -14.11 -3.08 -9.50
CA SER A 80 -15.15 -2.92 -10.51
C SER A 80 -14.75 -1.78 -11.45
N ASP A 81 -15.60 -1.42 -12.41
CA ASP A 81 -15.30 -0.36 -13.38
C ASP A 81 -15.09 1.01 -12.73
N ASN A 82 -15.65 1.22 -11.56
CA ASN A 82 -15.59 2.50 -10.84
C ASN A 82 -15.06 2.39 -9.40
N LYS A 83 -14.39 1.28 -9.07
CA LYS A 83 -13.82 1.07 -7.72
C LYS A 83 -12.42 0.48 -7.81
N ILE A 84 -11.49 1.15 -7.16
CA ILE A 84 -10.08 0.72 -7.04
C ILE A 84 -9.78 0.47 -5.57
N MET A 85 -9.21 -0.70 -5.28
CA MET A 85 -8.62 -0.99 -3.97
C MET A 85 -7.15 -0.58 -3.99
N LEU A 86 -6.77 0.28 -3.05
CA LEU A 86 -5.36 0.53 -2.74
C LEU A 86 -4.90 -0.52 -1.73
N ASN A 87 -4.23 -1.55 -2.24
CA ASN A 87 -3.82 -2.69 -1.41
C ASN A 87 -2.56 -2.42 -0.60
N LYS A 88 -1.61 -1.69 -1.19
CA LYS A 88 -0.30 -1.42 -0.60
C LYS A 88 0.16 -0.03 -1.00
N PHE A 89 0.61 0.73 -0.03
CA PHE A 89 1.25 2.02 -0.26
C PHE A 89 2.29 2.24 0.83
N TYR A 90 3.52 1.93 0.50
CA TYR A 90 4.62 1.97 1.46
C TYR A 90 5.80 2.76 0.91
N LEU A 91 6.29 3.70 1.72
CA LEU A 91 7.48 4.48 1.41
C LEU A 91 8.54 4.26 2.49
N LEU A 92 9.80 4.28 2.09
CA LEU A 92 10.92 4.28 3.04
C LEU A 92 10.76 5.44 4.03
N GLN A 93 11.07 5.19 5.30
CA GLN A 93 10.81 6.14 6.37
C GLN A 93 11.51 7.49 6.14
N GLU A 94 12.73 7.46 5.63
CA GLU A 94 13.51 8.66 5.32
C GLU A 94 12.86 9.53 4.25
N GLN A 95 11.96 8.95 3.45
CA GLN A 95 11.32 9.60 2.31
C GLN A 95 9.87 10.04 2.57
N ARG A 96 9.36 9.82 3.80
CA ARG A 96 7.96 10.16 4.14
C ARG A 96 7.69 11.65 4.31
N PHE A 97 8.75 12.45 4.37
CA PHE A 97 8.66 13.89 4.53
C PHE A 97 8.58 14.58 3.16
N HIS A 98 8.16 15.84 3.14
CA HIS A 98 8.14 16.71 1.94
C HIS A 98 6.98 16.49 0.96
N GLY A 99 5.87 15.90 1.39
CA GLY A 99 4.68 15.75 0.53
C GLY A 99 4.82 14.70 -0.58
N LEU A 100 5.83 13.83 -0.51
CA LEU A 100 6.06 12.77 -1.51
C LEU A 100 4.90 11.80 -1.59
N GLY A 101 4.34 11.39 -0.45
CA GLY A 101 3.21 10.48 -0.43
C GLY A 101 2.00 11.03 -1.18
N LYS A 102 1.67 12.30 -0.97
CA LYS A 102 0.59 12.97 -1.68
C LYS A 102 0.85 13.00 -3.19
N LYS A 103 2.05 13.40 -3.58
CA LYS A 103 2.42 13.49 -4.99
C LYS A 103 2.36 12.14 -5.70
N ILE A 104 2.87 11.09 -5.07
CA ILE A 104 2.82 9.72 -5.62
C ILE A 104 1.37 9.26 -5.73
N PHE A 105 0.56 9.47 -4.69
CA PHE A 105 -0.86 9.16 -4.70
C PHE A 105 -1.57 9.85 -5.89
N GLU A 106 -1.37 11.14 -6.05
CA GLU A 106 -1.97 11.92 -7.15
C GLU A 106 -1.53 11.40 -8.53
N LEU A 107 -0.26 11.06 -8.70
CA LEU A 107 0.25 10.50 -9.95
C LEU A 107 -0.41 9.17 -10.32
N VAL A 108 -0.59 8.27 -9.35
CA VAL A 108 -1.25 6.98 -9.60
C VAL A 108 -2.72 7.19 -9.94
N PHE A 109 -3.44 7.93 -9.10
CA PHE A 109 -4.90 8.02 -9.21
C PHE A 109 -5.41 9.03 -10.23
N SER A 110 -4.53 9.88 -10.80
CA SER A 110 -4.86 10.69 -11.98
C SER A 110 -5.31 9.86 -13.18
N ASN A 111 -4.90 8.59 -13.25
CA ASN A 111 -5.34 7.66 -14.28
C ASN A 111 -6.73 7.06 -14.04
N TYR A 112 -7.33 7.32 -12.87
CA TYR A 112 -8.60 6.74 -12.45
C TYR A 112 -9.58 7.82 -11.94
N PRO A 113 -9.84 8.88 -12.73
CA PRO A 113 -10.58 10.06 -12.22
C PRO A 113 -12.05 9.78 -11.89
N GLN A 114 -12.61 8.69 -12.40
CA GLN A 114 -14.00 8.30 -12.18
C GLN A 114 -14.17 7.16 -11.16
N SER A 115 -13.09 6.76 -10.51
CA SER A 115 -13.14 5.64 -9.58
C SER A 115 -13.14 6.10 -8.13
N ASP A 116 -14.00 5.50 -7.33
CA ASP A 116 -13.88 5.54 -5.88
C ASP A 116 -12.64 4.76 -5.47
N ILE A 117 -11.90 5.27 -4.49
CA ILE A 117 -10.70 4.62 -3.96
C ILE A 117 -11.01 4.12 -2.57
N GLN A 118 -10.73 2.85 -2.30
CA GLN A 118 -10.97 2.24 -1.00
C GLN A 118 -9.72 1.52 -0.50
N LEU A 119 -9.56 1.46 0.81
CA LEU A 119 -8.42 0.78 1.43
C LEU A 119 -8.73 0.37 2.87
N PHE A 120 -7.92 -0.56 3.37
CA PHE A 120 -7.85 -0.88 4.79
C PHE A 120 -6.60 -0.23 5.39
N VAL A 121 -6.74 0.39 6.56
CA VAL A 121 -5.62 0.96 7.30
C VAL A 121 -5.76 0.57 8.77
N ASN A 122 -4.67 0.10 9.38
CA ASN A 122 -4.67 -0.26 10.79
C ASN A 122 -5.04 0.96 11.65
N ARG A 123 -5.97 0.77 12.60
CA ARG A 123 -6.49 1.86 13.44
C ARG A 123 -5.41 2.52 14.30
N GLN A 124 -4.32 1.81 14.62
CA GLN A 124 -3.19 2.33 15.37
C GLN A 124 -2.12 2.99 14.50
N ASN A 125 -2.26 2.89 13.18
CA ASN A 125 -1.38 3.56 12.23
C ASN A 125 -1.79 5.03 12.05
N PHE A 126 -1.62 5.82 13.09
CA PHE A 126 -2.14 7.19 13.16
C PHE A 126 -1.61 8.10 12.06
N LYS A 127 -0.35 7.95 11.68
CA LYS A 127 0.26 8.75 10.60
C LYS A 127 -0.42 8.52 9.27
N SER A 128 -0.66 7.25 8.93
CA SER A 128 -1.35 6.88 7.68
C SER A 128 -2.82 7.25 7.72
N VAL A 129 -3.51 7.03 8.84
CA VAL A 129 -4.92 7.44 9.01
C VAL A 129 -5.05 8.95 8.78
N ASN A 130 -4.20 9.76 9.41
CA ASN A 130 -4.21 11.21 9.23
C ASN A 130 -3.91 11.62 7.79
N PHE A 131 -2.95 10.96 7.15
CA PHE A 131 -2.63 11.19 5.74
C PHE A 131 -3.87 10.97 4.86
N TYR A 132 -4.55 9.85 5.02
CA TYR A 132 -5.72 9.54 4.20
C TYR A 132 -6.90 10.47 4.48
N PHE A 133 -7.12 10.88 5.73
CA PHE A 133 -8.15 11.87 6.05
C PHE A 133 -7.89 13.21 5.35
N LYS A 134 -6.63 13.67 5.32
CA LYS A 134 -6.23 14.88 4.58
C LYS A 134 -6.41 14.73 3.07
N MET A 135 -6.31 13.51 2.56
CA MET A 135 -6.55 13.20 1.14
C MET A 135 -8.05 13.08 0.80
N GLY A 136 -8.94 13.20 1.77
CA GLY A 136 -10.39 13.18 1.56
C GLY A 136 -11.07 11.84 1.80
N PHE A 137 -10.38 10.88 2.38
CA PHE A 137 -10.98 9.60 2.76
C PHE A 137 -11.86 9.75 4.01
N LYS A 138 -12.91 8.94 4.08
CA LYS A 138 -13.81 8.84 5.23
C LYS A 138 -13.93 7.38 5.66
N ILE A 139 -14.14 7.17 6.95
CA ILE A 139 -14.39 5.82 7.50
C ILE A 139 -15.75 5.33 6.98
N ALA A 140 -15.73 4.17 6.34
CA ALA A 140 -16.94 3.48 5.90
C ALA A 140 -17.29 2.31 6.83
N ASP A 141 -16.29 1.66 7.42
CA ASP A 141 -16.49 0.52 8.32
C ASP A 141 -15.28 0.34 9.25
N VAL A 142 -15.48 -0.45 10.30
CA VAL A 142 -14.46 -0.87 11.26
C VAL A 142 -14.42 -2.39 11.24
N ILE A 143 -13.29 -2.96 10.82
CA ILE A 143 -13.18 -4.40 10.56
C ILE A 143 -11.92 -4.95 11.22
N ASP A 144 -12.06 -6.08 11.91
CA ASP A 144 -10.94 -6.86 12.39
C ASP A 144 -10.65 -7.97 11.36
N ASN A 145 -9.69 -7.71 10.48
CA ASN A 145 -9.31 -8.63 9.41
C ASN A 145 -8.45 -9.77 9.97
N HIS A 146 -8.91 -11.01 9.82
CA HIS A 146 -8.18 -12.21 10.22
C HIS A 146 -7.31 -12.72 9.09
N PHE A 147 -6.01 -12.90 9.36
CA PHE A 147 -5.03 -13.34 8.38
C PHE A 147 -4.54 -14.79 8.59
N GLY A 148 -5.18 -15.53 9.48
CA GLY A 148 -4.79 -16.89 9.84
C GLY A 148 -4.00 -16.94 11.14
N GLU A 149 -3.93 -18.12 11.73
CA GLU A 149 -3.14 -18.42 12.95
C GLU A 149 -3.38 -17.48 14.14
N GLY A 150 -4.58 -16.88 14.22
CA GLY A 150 -4.93 -15.93 15.28
C GLY A 150 -4.38 -14.53 15.10
N TYR A 151 -3.80 -14.21 13.94
CA TYR A 151 -3.30 -12.87 13.62
C TYR A 151 -4.39 -12.01 12.97
N TYR A 152 -4.55 -10.80 13.50
CA TYR A 152 -5.52 -9.82 13.03
C TYR A 152 -4.83 -8.51 12.66
N MET A 153 -5.36 -7.85 11.64
CA MET A 153 -5.17 -6.41 11.43
C MET A 153 -6.48 -5.73 11.79
N ASN A 154 -6.43 -4.93 12.84
CA ASN A 154 -7.60 -4.18 13.34
C ASN A 154 -7.71 -2.89 12.56
N ASP A 155 -8.50 -2.91 11.48
CA ASP A 155 -8.51 -1.89 10.44
C ASP A 155 -9.72 -0.98 10.51
N PHE A 156 -9.54 0.24 9.97
CA PHE A 156 -10.62 0.99 9.34
C PHE A 156 -10.69 0.62 7.87
N PHE A 157 -11.90 0.42 7.36
CA PHE A 157 -12.17 0.46 5.94
C PHE A 157 -12.56 1.89 5.58
N ILE A 158 -11.75 2.53 4.74
CA ILE A 158 -11.93 3.94 4.38
C ILE A 158 -12.10 4.09 2.87
N VAL A 159 -12.88 5.09 2.48
CA VAL A 159 -13.25 5.32 1.08
C VAL A 159 -13.12 6.80 0.75
N LYS A 160 -12.56 7.07 -0.42
CA LYS A 160 -12.60 8.38 -1.07
C LYS A 160 -13.52 8.30 -2.28
N LYS A 161 -14.65 8.99 -2.20
CA LYS A 161 -15.60 9.08 -3.29
C LYS A 161 -15.15 10.07 -4.35
N THR A 162 -15.45 9.79 -5.61
CA THR A 162 -15.23 10.74 -6.72
C THR A 162 -16.24 11.88 -6.69
N HIS A 163 -17.38 11.61 -6.10
CA HIS A 163 -18.49 12.57 -6.03
C HIS A 163 -19.07 12.68 -4.63
#